data_f19725dd28279b9e1d24f6658853113b
#
_entry.id   f19725dd28279b9e1d24f6658853113b
#
_cell.length_a   1.000
_cell.length_b   1.000
_cell.length_c   1.000
_cell.angle_alpha   90.00
_cell.angle_beta   90.00
_cell.angle_gamma   90.00
#
_symmetry.space_group_name_H-M   'P 1'
#
loop_
_entity.id
_entity.type
_entity.pdbx_description
1 polymer ?
#
loop_
_entity_poly.entity_id
_entity_poly.type
_entity_poly.pdbx_seq_one_letter_code
_entity_poly.pdbx_strand_id
1 'polypeptide(L)'
;MAELLMDGIEKKYDGGSFAIKNFDLQIKDKEFVVFVGPSGCGKSTVLRMIAGLEKATAGSIYIDGKVLDKKMAANGDIAMVFQNYALYPHMSVYDNIAYSMKIKKVPKRQIKENVEKVADMLGLKEVLKRKPGQLSGGQKQRVAIGKALIRTPKVFLMDEPLSNLDAKLRTQMRMEIKELYKHSDATFVYVTHDQTEAMTLGTKIVVLNNGKIQQASTPKELYNKPANLFVAQFIGTPQMNVWKAKVVQEKKNVMLFIGGLGRYRLSEKNAELLRKRGYFDKEVYVGIRPEDIFLQVKGMDDEMFQSSLAARLKVYELDGAVSYLHLETAGESDSIENEKISSNENVAKNWNDTIESENKFNSNVTIRIEGNGDFREGEEYHFGFDESKIHFFDIETEKAIR
;
A
#
# COMPACT_ATOMS: atom_id res chain seq x y z
N MET A 1 -10.59 7.24 -24.45
CA MET A 1 -10.95 7.30 -23.03
C MET A 1 -11.08 5.88 -22.55
N ALA A 2 -10.65 5.57 -21.32
CA ALA A 2 -10.75 4.21 -20.77
C ALA A 2 -11.16 4.27 -19.30
N GLU A 3 -12.45 4.45 -19.07
CA GLU A 3 -13.05 4.28 -17.75
C GLU A 3 -13.30 2.80 -17.50
N LEU A 4 -12.91 2.31 -16.31
CA LEU A 4 -13.21 0.94 -15.87
C LEU A 4 -14.20 1.01 -14.71
N LEU A 5 -15.25 0.18 -14.80
CA LEU A 5 -16.17 -0.04 -13.69
C LEU A 5 -16.20 -1.53 -13.37
N MET A 6 -15.94 -1.86 -12.12
CA MET A 6 -16.14 -3.18 -11.54
C MET A 6 -17.35 -3.10 -10.63
N ASP A 7 -18.37 -3.90 -10.94
CA ASP A 7 -19.68 -3.86 -10.32
C ASP A 7 -20.02 -5.24 -9.75
N GLY A 8 -20.05 -5.32 -8.40
CA GLY A 8 -20.36 -6.51 -7.64
C GLY A 8 -19.45 -7.71 -7.95
N ILE A 9 -18.17 -7.48 -8.23
CA ILE A 9 -17.26 -8.56 -8.63
C ILE A 9 -17.03 -9.52 -7.48
N GLU A 10 -17.23 -10.81 -7.77
CA GLU A 10 -16.87 -11.91 -6.89
C GLU A 10 -16.00 -12.93 -7.63
N LYS A 11 -15.06 -13.51 -6.92
CA LYS A 11 -14.27 -14.65 -7.39
C LYS A 11 -14.18 -15.71 -6.32
N LYS A 12 -14.68 -16.88 -6.66
CA LYS A 12 -14.60 -18.10 -5.86
C LYS A 12 -13.82 -19.15 -6.63
N TYR A 13 -12.86 -19.79 -5.98
CA TYR A 13 -12.12 -20.94 -6.55
C TYR A 13 -12.72 -22.27 -6.10
N ASP A 14 -12.34 -23.35 -6.79
CA ASP A 14 -12.70 -24.70 -6.39
C ASP A 14 -12.16 -24.96 -4.96
N GLY A 15 -13.05 -25.37 -4.05
CA GLY A 15 -12.73 -25.48 -2.62
C GLY A 15 -13.47 -24.48 -1.73
N GLY A 16 -14.28 -23.58 -2.32
CA GLY A 16 -15.27 -22.78 -1.59
C GLY A 16 -14.78 -21.45 -1.04
N SER A 17 -13.48 -21.15 -1.04
CA SER A 17 -12.96 -19.88 -0.54
C SER A 17 -13.13 -18.74 -1.55
N PHE A 18 -13.54 -17.57 -1.07
CA PHE A 18 -13.61 -16.36 -1.88
C PHE A 18 -12.23 -15.69 -1.95
N ALA A 19 -11.71 -15.53 -3.16
CA ALA A 19 -10.54 -14.70 -3.40
C ALA A 19 -10.90 -13.21 -3.52
N ILE A 20 -12.10 -12.90 -4.05
CA ILE A 20 -12.67 -11.55 -4.16
C ILE A 20 -14.13 -11.62 -3.75
N LYS A 21 -14.59 -10.62 -3.01
CA LYS A 21 -15.92 -10.58 -2.44
C LYS A 21 -16.49 -9.17 -2.42
N ASN A 22 -17.67 -8.98 -3.07
CA ASN A 22 -18.35 -7.68 -3.15
C ASN A 22 -17.40 -6.54 -3.52
N PHE A 23 -16.75 -6.66 -4.68
CA PHE A 23 -15.73 -5.72 -5.10
C PHE A 23 -16.31 -4.72 -6.08
N ASP A 24 -16.52 -3.48 -5.61
CA ASP A 24 -17.01 -2.36 -6.38
C ASP A 24 -15.92 -1.30 -6.50
N LEU A 25 -15.54 -0.95 -7.74
CA LEU A 25 -14.52 0.06 -7.97
C LEU A 25 -14.74 0.74 -9.32
N GLN A 26 -14.71 2.06 -9.30
CA GLN A 26 -14.66 2.90 -10.50
C GLN A 26 -13.26 3.49 -10.64
N ILE A 27 -12.65 3.28 -11.80
CA ILE A 27 -11.37 3.86 -12.23
C ILE A 27 -11.67 4.82 -13.37
N LYS A 28 -11.37 6.09 -13.17
CA LYS A 28 -11.62 7.13 -14.19
C LYS A 28 -10.59 7.04 -15.31
N ASP A 29 -10.96 7.60 -16.47
CA ASP A 29 -10.04 7.76 -17.60
C ASP A 29 -8.73 8.43 -17.15
N LYS A 30 -7.62 7.89 -17.60
CA LYS A 30 -6.26 8.36 -17.29
C LYS A 30 -5.90 8.36 -15.79
N GLU A 31 -6.59 7.65 -14.92
CA GLU A 31 -6.10 7.42 -13.55
C GLU A 31 -4.96 6.41 -13.53
N PHE A 32 -4.02 6.58 -12.61
CA PHE A 32 -3.04 5.58 -12.22
C PHE A 32 -3.49 4.95 -10.90
N VAL A 33 -4.12 3.79 -10.97
CA VAL A 33 -4.64 3.11 -9.79
C VAL A 33 -3.66 2.02 -9.35
N VAL A 34 -3.30 2.04 -8.07
CA VAL A 34 -2.40 1.03 -7.49
C VAL A 34 -3.17 0.16 -6.50
N PHE A 35 -3.15 -1.15 -6.71
CA PHE A 35 -3.65 -2.14 -5.75
C PHE A 35 -2.53 -2.55 -4.81
N VAL A 36 -2.74 -2.38 -3.51
CA VAL A 36 -1.83 -2.80 -2.45
C VAL A 36 -2.54 -3.67 -1.42
N GLY A 37 -1.79 -4.46 -0.69
CA GLY A 37 -2.32 -5.32 0.36
C GLY A 37 -1.42 -6.52 0.61
N PRO A 38 -1.69 -7.32 1.63
CA PRO A 38 -0.94 -8.53 1.97
C PRO A 38 -0.88 -9.54 0.81
N SER A 39 0.05 -10.47 0.89
CA SER A 39 0.10 -11.60 -0.04
C SER A 39 -1.19 -12.41 0.02
N GLY A 40 -1.71 -12.82 -1.13
CA GLY A 40 -2.94 -13.60 -1.20
C GLY A 40 -4.26 -12.82 -1.04
N CYS A 41 -4.25 -11.50 -0.81
CA CYS A 41 -5.49 -10.72 -0.64
C CYS A 41 -6.32 -10.49 -1.90
N GLY A 42 -5.88 -11.01 -3.09
CA GLY A 42 -6.65 -10.98 -4.33
C GLY A 42 -6.21 -9.97 -5.38
N LYS A 43 -5.13 -9.19 -5.19
CA LYS A 43 -4.65 -8.16 -6.13
C LYS A 43 -4.47 -8.67 -7.57
N SER A 44 -3.63 -9.70 -7.74
CA SER A 44 -3.36 -10.29 -9.06
C SER A 44 -4.59 -10.98 -9.65
N THR A 45 -5.51 -11.49 -8.80
CA THR A 45 -6.79 -12.05 -9.26
C THR A 45 -7.65 -10.96 -9.92
N VAL A 46 -7.79 -9.79 -9.27
CA VAL A 46 -8.51 -8.63 -9.86
C VAL A 46 -7.84 -8.21 -11.17
N LEU A 47 -6.52 -8.08 -11.17
CA LEU A 47 -5.77 -7.67 -12.36
C LEU A 47 -5.97 -8.65 -13.53
N ARG A 48 -5.94 -9.96 -13.26
CA ARG A 48 -6.18 -11.00 -14.27
C ARG A 48 -7.62 -10.99 -14.79
N MET A 49 -8.59 -10.67 -13.94
CA MET A 49 -9.98 -10.50 -14.39
C MET A 49 -10.11 -9.29 -15.32
N ILE A 50 -9.47 -8.14 -15.02
CA ILE A 50 -9.43 -6.98 -15.92
C ILE A 50 -8.72 -7.33 -17.24
N ALA A 51 -7.67 -8.16 -17.19
CA ALA A 51 -6.97 -8.63 -18.39
C ALA A 51 -7.78 -9.62 -19.24
N GLY A 52 -8.95 -10.07 -18.77
CA GLY A 52 -9.74 -11.13 -19.42
C GLY A 52 -9.10 -12.53 -19.37
N LEU A 53 -8.07 -12.69 -18.54
CA LEU A 53 -7.36 -13.96 -18.33
C LEU A 53 -8.09 -14.87 -17.34
N GLU A 54 -8.92 -14.29 -16.49
CA GLU A 54 -9.72 -14.97 -15.50
C GLU A 54 -11.16 -14.46 -15.52
N LYS A 55 -12.13 -15.33 -15.26
CA LYS A 55 -13.54 -14.95 -15.21
C LYS A 55 -13.96 -14.68 -13.77
N ALA A 56 -14.72 -13.62 -13.53
CA ALA A 56 -15.46 -13.43 -12.30
C ALA A 56 -16.50 -14.55 -12.12
N THR A 57 -16.78 -14.92 -10.89
CA THR A 57 -17.85 -15.87 -10.55
C THR A 57 -19.20 -15.16 -10.55
N ALA A 58 -19.24 -13.88 -10.12
CA ALA A 58 -20.39 -12.99 -10.17
C ALA A 58 -19.94 -11.56 -10.45
N GLY A 59 -20.88 -10.69 -10.80
CA GLY A 59 -20.63 -9.31 -11.16
C GLY A 59 -20.12 -9.13 -12.60
N SER A 60 -19.84 -7.89 -12.98
CA SER A 60 -19.39 -7.55 -14.33
C SER A 60 -18.31 -6.45 -14.31
N ILE A 61 -17.39 -6.53 -15.26
CA ILE A 61 -16.38 -5.50 -15.51
C ILE A 61 -16.76 -4.78 -16.81
N TYR A 62 -16.73 -3.46 -16.77
CA TYR A 62 -17.02 -2.62 -17.93
C TYR A 62 -15.80 -1.77 -18.29
N ILE A 63 -15.57 -1.58 -19.57
CA ILE A 63 -14.60 -0.62 -20.12
C ILE A 63 -15.38 0.28 -21.10
N ASP A 64 -15.34 1.60 -20.85
CA ASP A 64 -16.11 2.59 -21.60
C ASP A 64 -17.62 2.21 -21.73
N GLY A 65 -18.21 1.74 -20.62
CA GLY A 65 -19.60 1.32 -20.54
C GLY A 65 -19.94 0.00 -21.23
N LYS A 66 -18.97 -0.69 -21.83
CA LYS A 66 -19.15 -1.99 -22.49
C LYS A 66 -18.64 -3.10 -21.58
N VAL A 67 -19.43 -4.17 -21.44
CA VAL A 67 -18.98 -5.36 -20.69
C VAL A 67 -17.71 -5.90 -21.30
N LEU A 68 -16.73 -6.13 -20.43
CA LEU A 68 -15.44 -6.72 -20.81
C LEU A 68 -15.65 -8.12 -21.40
N ASP A 69 -15.22 -8.29 -22.63
CA ASP A 69 -15.23 -9.58 -23.33
C ASP A 69 -13.81 -9.99 -23.76
N LYS A 70 -13.65 -11.26 -24.14
CA LYS A 70 -12.36 -11.80 -24.62
C LYS A 70 -11.85 -11.08 -25.87
N LYS A 71 -12.73 -10.46 -26.67
CA LYS A 71 -12.32 -9.77 -27.91
C LYS A 71 -11.62 -8.45 -27.58
N MET A 72 -12.05 -7.72 -26.55
CA MET A 72 -11.42 -6.47 -26.14
C MET A 72 -9.97 -6.69 -25.73
N ALA A 73 -9.68 -7.73 -24.92
CA ALA A 73 -8.32 -8.09 -24.55
C ALA A 73 -7.48 -8.53 -25.78
N ALA A 74 -8.06 -9.29 -26.71
CA ALA A 74 -7.39 -9.74 -27.93
C ALA A 74 -7.10 -8.59 -28.89
N ASN A 75 -7.99 -7.61 -29.03
CA ASN A 75 -7.86 -6.49 -29.96
C ASN A 75 -6.71 -5.51 -29.58
N GLY A 76 -6.21 -5.58 -28.33
CA GLY A 76 -5.10 -4.75 -27.89
C GLY A 76 -5.51 -3.52 -27.10
N ASP A 77 -6.79 -3.36 -26.79
CA ASP A 77 -7.27 -2.30 -25.91
C ASP A 77 -6.70 -2.44 -24.49
N ILE A 78 -6.33 -3.67 -24.10
CA ILE A 78 -5.70 -3.99 -22.82
C ILE A 78 -4.31 -4.56 -23.09
N ALA A 79 -3.30 -4.07 -22.38
CA ALA A 79 -1.96 -4.66 -22.37
C ALA A 79 -1.54 -4.96 -20.93
N MET A 80 -0.83 -6.07 -20.73
CA MET A 80 -0.39 -6.52 -19.42
C MET A 80 1.11 -6.79 -19.40
N VAL A 81 1.79 -6.28 -18.39
CA VAL A 81 3.17 -6.60 -18.00
C VAL A 81 3.11 -7.55 -16.82
N PHE A 82 3.73 -8.72 -16.97
CA PHE A 82 3.74 -9.77 -15.97
C PHE A 82 4.99 -9.68 -15.08
N GLN A 83 4.90 -10.17 -13.87
CA GLN A 83 5.99 -10.22 -12.89
C GLN A 83 7.25 -10.94 -13.44
N ASN A 84 7.09 -11.97 -14.28
CA ASN A 84 8.18 -12.73 -14.90
C ASN A 84 8.56 -12.19 -16.29
N TYR A 85 8.18 -10.94 -16.61
CA TYR A 85 8.41 -10.25 -17.89
C TYR A 85 7.71 -10.88 -19.11
N ALA A 86 7.43 -12.17 -19.13
CA ALA A 86 6.82 -12.93 -20.22
C ALA A 86 7.47 -12.65 -21.61
N LEU A 87 8.79 -12.57 -21.64
CA LEU A 87 9.56 -12.39 -22.89
C LEU A 87 9.77 -13.72 -23.58
N TYR A 88 9.75 -13.70 -24.91
CA TYR A 88 10.10 -14.87 -25.74
C TYR A 88 11.63 -15.04 -25.76
N PRO A 89 12.20 -16.09 -25.12
CA PRO A 89 13.65 -16.18 -24.89
C PRO A 89 14.46 -16.40 -26.15
N HIS A 90 13.85 -16.97 -27.17
CA HIS A 90 14.49 -17.25 -28.50
C HIS A 90 14.46 -16.06 -29.44
N MET A 91 13.63 -15.06 -29.18
CA MET A 91 13.49 -13.83 -29.99
C MET A 91 14.43 -12.73 -29.53
N SER A 92 14.84 -11.87 -30.46
CA SER A 92 15.55 -10.63 -30.14
C SER A 92 14.65 -9.64 -29.36
N VAL A 93 15.23 -8.59 -28.77
CA VAL A 93 14.49 -7.47 -28.18
C VAL A 93 13.56 -6.85 -29.22
N TYR A 94 14.07 -6.58 -30.42
CA TYR A 94 13.28 -6.08 -31.54
C TYR A 94 12.06 -6.96 -31.82
N ASP A 95 12.28 -8.28 -31.92
CA ASP A 95 11.21 -9.22 -32.24
C ASP A 95 10.20 -9.38 -31.11
N ASN A 96 10.63 -9.31 -29.85
CA ASN A 96 9.74 -9.29 -28.70
C ASN A 96 8.80 -8.09 -28.75
N ILE A 97 9.32 -6.89 -29.00
CA ILE A 97 8.54 -5.65 -29.10
C ILE A 97 7.62 -5.73 -30.34
N ALA A 98 8.15 -6.09 -31.49
CA ALA A 98 7.43 -6.13 -32.76
C ALA A 98 6.33 -7.21 -32.84
N TYR A 99 6.34 -8.19 -31.93
CA TYR A 99 5.58 -9.43 -32.07
C TYR A 99 4.10 -9.22 -32.35
N SER A 100 3.44 -8.37 -31.58
CA SER A 100 1.99 -8.11 -31.75
C SER A 100 1.65 -7.49 -33.11
N MET A 101 2.51 -6.60 -33.61
CA MET A 101 2.32 -5.97 -34.91
C MET A 101 2.56 -6.95 -36.07
N LYS A 102 3.53 -7.87 -35.91
CA LYS A 102 3.78 -8.95 -36.88
C LYS A 102 2.57 -9.87 -37.01
N ILE A 103 1.95 -10.27 -35.90
CA ILE A 103 0.73 -11.08 -35.92
C ILE A 103 -0.42 -10.37 -36.64
N LYS A 104 -0.56 -9.04 -36.40
CA LYS A 104 -1.56 -8.21 -37.09
C LYS A 104 -1.21 -7.91 -38.54
N LYS A 105 -0.10 -8.47 -39.06
CA LYS A 105 0.38 -8.26 -40.43
C LYS A 105 0.58 -6.80 -40.82
N VAL A 106 1.00 -5.97 -39.86
CA VAL A 106 1.35 -4.56 -40.11
C VAL A 106 2.54 -4.48 -41.07
N PRO A 107 2.59 -3.49 -42.00
CA PRO A 107 3.70 -3.32 -42.94
C PRO A 107 5.06 -3.21 -42.23
N LYS A 108 6.09 -3.88 -42.77
CA LYS A 108 7.45 -3.93 -42.16
C LYS A 108 8.03 -2.55 -41.85
N ARG A 109 7.81 -1.58 -42.74
CA ARG A 109 8.27 -0.18 -42.55
C ARG A 109 7.65 0.42 -41.29
N GLN A 110 6.36 0.30 -41.09
CA GLN A 110 5.66 0.83 -39.93
C GLN A 110 6.06 0.11 -38.64
N ILE A 111 6.29 -1.23 -38.70
CA ILE A 111 6.81 -1.98 -37.54
C ILE A 111 8.17 -1.41 -37.14
N LYS A 112 9.08 -1.19 -38.08
CA LYS A 112 10.42 -0.63 -37.82
C LYS A 112 10.32 0.73 -37.15
N GLU A 113 9.56 1.65 -37.72
CA GLU A 113 9.37 3.00 -37.21
C GLU A 113 8.80 3.00 -35.77
N ASN A 114 7.78 2.18 -35.49
CA ASN A 114 7.18 2.08 -34.16
C ASN A 114 8.10 1.42 -33.13
N VAL A 115 8.84 0.37 -33.51
CA VAL A 115 9.81 -0.28 -32.60
C VAL A 115 10.96 0.68 -32.28
N GLU A 116 11.48 1.41 -33.25
CA GLU A 116 12.54 2.41 -33.02
C GLU A 116 12.05 3.53 -32.08
N LYS A 117 10.82 4.00 -32.25
CA LYS A 117 10.21 5.01 -31.36
C LYS A 117 10.06 4.50 -29.93
N VAL A 118 9.55 3.29 -29.75
CA VAL A 118 9.40 2.67 -28.43
C VAL A 118 10.76 2.38 -27.80
N ALA A 119 11.72 1.90 -28.60
CA ALA A 119 13.08 1.62 -28.12
C ALA A 119 13.82 2.90 -27.70
N ASP A 120 13.59 4.01 -28.41
CA ASP A 120 14.13 5.30 -28.04
C ASP A 120 13.59 5.77 -26.68
N MET A 121 12.26 5.76 -26.54
CA MET A 121 11.56 6.16 -25.32
C MET A 121 12.02 5.35 -24.08
N LEU A 122 12.37 4.08 -24.27
CA LEU A 122 12.76 3.16 -23.19
C LEU A 122 14.27 2.95 -23.07
N GLY A 123 15.09 3.65 -23.85
CA GLY A 123 16.56 3.51 -23.85
C GLY A 123 17.04 2.11 -24.26
N LEU A 124 16.40 1.50 -25.25
CA LEU A 124 16.67 0.11 -25.70
C LEU A 124 17.38 0.02 -27.06
N LYS A 125 17.70 1.15 -27.71
CA LYS A 125 18.25 1.15 -29.07
C LYS A 125 19.47 0.26 -29.24
N GLU A 126 20.41 0.32 -28.31
CA GLU A 126 21.68 -0.43 -28.38
C GLU A 126 21.51 -1.95 -28.17
N VAL A 127 20.40 -2.36 -27.57
CA VAL A 127 20.16 -3.77 -27.22
C VAL A 127 19.11 -4.44 -28.10
N LEU A 128 18.59 -3.78 -29.14
CA LEU A 128 17.53 -4.31 -30.02
C LEU A 128 17.85 -5.68 -30.65
N LYS A 129 19.13 -5.95 -30.92
CA LYS A 129 19.56 -7.22 -31.51
C LYS A 129 19.83 -8.31 -30.48
N ARG A 130 19.91 -7.98 -29.19
CA ARG A 130 20.18 -8.96 -28.10
C ARG A 130 18.97 -9.82 -27.83
N LYS A 131 19.21 -11.01 -27.22
CA LYS A 131 18.17 -11.89 -26.70
C LYS A 131 17.97 -11.64 -25.20
N PRO A 132 16.79 -11.98 -24.60
CA PRO A 132 16.50 -11.77 -23.19
C PRO A 132 17.54 -12.30 -22.21
N GLY A 133 18.19 -13.44 -22.51
CA GLY A 133 19.26 -13.98 -21.68
C GLY A 133 20.52 -13.11 -21.56
N GLN A 134 20.69 -12.13 -22.45
CA GLN A 134 21.84 -11.20 -22.50
C GLN A 134 21.54 -9.84 -21.85
N LEU A 135 20.37 -9.70 -21.21
CA LEU A 135 19.88 -8.45 -20.65
C LEU A 135 19.94 -8.45 -19.14
N SER A 136 20.18 -7.27 -18.54
CA SER A 136 19.97 -7.05 -17.11
C SER A 136 18.47 -7.12 -16.75
N GLY A 137 18.14 -7.23 -15.45
CA GLY A 137 16.76 -7.23 -14.97
C GLY A 137 15.97 -6.00 -15.43
N GLY A 138 16.54 -4.80 -15.29
CA GLY A 138 15.90 -3.56 -15.74
C GLY A 138 15.72 -3.48 -17.26
N GLN A 139 16.69 -3.99 -18.03
CA GLN A 139 16.52 -4.08 -19.48
C GLN A 139 15.39 -5.04 -19.87
N LYS A 140 15.29 -6.21 -19.21
CA LYS A 140 14.16 -7.13 -19.40
C LYS A 140 12.82 -6.46 -19.11
N GLN A 141 12.76 -5.70 -18.02
CA GLN A 141 11.56 -4.94 -17.62
C GLN A 141 11.17 -3.92 -18.69
N ARG A 142 12.12 -3.09 -19.16
CA ARG A 142 11.86 -2.14 -20.24
C ARG A 142 11.39 -2.82 -21.53
N VAL A 143 11.95 -3.97 -21.88
CA VAL A 143 11.49 -4.73 -23.04
C VAL A 143 10.06 -5.24 -22.84
N ALA A 144 9.69 -5.70 -21.64
CA ALA A 144 8.33 -6.12 -21.32
C ALA A 144 7.32 -4.95 -21.42
N ILE A 145 7.71 -3.78 -20.91
CA ILE A 145 6.93 -2.54 -21.06
C ILE A 145 6.79 -2.17 -22.54
N GLY A 146 7.89 -2.20 -23.31
CA GLY A 146 7.86 -1.89 -24.75
C GLY A 146 6.99 -2.84 -25.57
N LYS A 147 7.03 -4.14 -25.23
CA LYS A 147 6.16 -5.16 -25.83
C LYS A 147 4.67 -4.89 -25.58
N ALA A 148 4.34 -4.32 -24.43
CA ALA A 148 2.98 -3.92 -24.09
C ALA A 148 2.60 -2.58 -24.74
N LEU A 149 3.50 -1.58 -24.68
CA LEU A 149 3.27 -0.21 -25.13
C LEU A 149 3.06 -0.08 -26.63
N ILE A 150 3.76 -0.90 -27.45
CA ILE A 150 3.65 -0.84 -28.90
C ILE A 150 2.23 -1.13 -29.43
N ARG A 151 1.38 -1.69 -28.58
CA ARG A 151 -0.03 -1.97 -28.88
C ARG A 151 -0.92 -0.72 -28.75
N THR A 152 -0.39 0.38 -28.19
CA THR A 152 -1.14 1.60 -27.83
C THR A 152 -2.42 1.29 -27.06
N PRO A 153 -2.30 0.62 -25.90
CA PRO A 153 -3.47 0.15 -25.16
C PRO A 153 -4.23 1.32 -24.53
N LYS A 154 -5.54 1.16 -24.35
CA LYS A 154 -6.36 2.05 -23.51
C LYS A 154 -6.16 1.82 -22.02
N VAL A 155 -5.94 0.54 -21.64
CA VAL A 155 -5.72 0.09 -20.27
C VAL A 155 -4.38 -0.63 -20.18
N PHE A 156 -3.51 -0.14 -19.31
CA PHE A 156 -2.17 -0.68 -19.08
C PHE A 156 -2.11 -1.35 -17.70
N LEU A 157 -1.95 -2.66 -17.68
CA LEU A 157 -1.92 -3.48 -16.48
C LEU A 157 -0.50 -3.89 -16.14
N MET A 158 -0.11 -3.79 -14.87
CA MET A 158 1.21 -4.21 -14.38
C MET A 158 1.07 -5.07 -13.12
N ASP A 159 1.52 -6.33 -13.18
CA ASP A 159 1.50 -7.27 -12.06
C ASP A 159 2.88 -7.38 -11.43
N GLU A 160 3.11 -6.70 -10.32
CA GLU A 160 4.37 -6.63 -9.57
C GLU A 160 5.62 -6.44 -10.45
N PRO A 161 5.65 -5.44 -11.35
CA PRO A 161 6.67 -5.39 -12.39
C PRO A 161 8.09 -5.14 -11.85
N LEU A 162 8.25 -4.59 -10.64
CA LEU A 162 9.54 -4.23 -10.08
C LEU A 162 10.04 -5.18 -8.99
N SER A 163 9.28 -6.22 -8.64
CA SER A 163 9.59 -7.14 -7.54
C SER A 163 10.94 -7.87 -7.69
N ASN A 164 11.37 -8.14 -8.92
CA ASN A 164 12.60 -8.89 -9.23
C ASN A 164 13.84 -7.97 -9.44
N LEU A 165 13.76 -6.70 -9.06
CA LEU A 165 14.84 -5.72 -9.25
C LEU A 165 15.49 -5.35 -7.91
N ASP A 166 16.78 -5.04 -7.94
CA ASP A 166 17.47 -4.45 -6.79
C ASP A 166 16.94 -3.05 -6.44
N ALA A 167 17.22 -2.56 -5.23
CA ALA A 167 16.66 -1.32 -4.70
C ALA A 167 17.00 -0.08 -5.56
N LYS A 168 18.24 0.02 -6.05
CA LYS A 168 18.69 1.14 -6.89
C LYS A 168 17.94 1.16 -8.22
N LEU A 169 17.88 0.01 -8.87
CA LEU A 169 17.22 -0.14 -10.16
C LEU A 169 15.69 0.04 -10.01
N ARG A 170 15.11 -0.44 -8.91
CA ARG A 170 13.69 -0.24 -8.58
C ARG A 170 13.34 1.24 -8.49
N THR A 171 14.17 2.02 -7.80
CA THR A 171 13.98 3.49 -7.70
C THR A 171 14.03 4.16 -9.05
N GLN A 172 15.00 3.81 -9.91
CA GLN A 172 15.09 4.34 -11.27
C GLN A 172 13.87 3.97 -12.11
N MET A 173 13.47 2.69 -12.09
CA MET A 173 12.33 2.20 -12.86
C MET A 173 10.99 2.82 -12.44
N ARG A 174 10.80 3.12 -11.14
CA ARG A 174 9.63 3.89 -10.68
C ARG A 174 9.52 5.24 -11.36
N MET A 175 10.64 5.96 -11.46
CA MET A 175 10.65 7.28 -12.13
C MET A 175 10.34 7.14 -13.62
N GLU A 176 10.88 6.12 -14.29
CA GLU A 176 10.62 5.86 -15.71
C GLU A 176 9.15 5.48 -15.97
N ILE A 177 8.53 4.66 -15.10
CA ILE A 177 7.10 4.34 -15.19
C ILE A 177 6.25 5.59 -14.98
N LYS A 178 6.62 6.45 -14.04
CA LYS A 178 5.91 7.72 -13.80
C LYS A 178 6.00 8.65 -15.01
N GLU A 179 7.15 8.71 -15.64
CA GLU A 179 7.35 9.52 -16.85
C GLU A 179 6.58 8.93 -18.05
N LEU A 180 6.59 7.60 -18.20
CA LEU A 180 5.77 6.91 -19.18
C LEU A 180 4.29 7.23 -19.03
N TYR A 181 3.77 7.19 -17.79
CA TYR A 181 2.39 7.53 -17.49
C TYR A 181 2.04 8.96 -17.92
N LYS A 182 2.88 9.97 -17.61
CA LYS A 182 2.65 11.36 -17.98
C LYS A 182 2.49 11.59 -19.49
N HIS A 183 3.19 10.76 -20.29
CA HIS A 183 3.16 10.86 -21.75
C HIS A 183 2.19 9.87 -22.40
N SER A 184 1.41 9.13 -21.61
CA SER A 184 0.44 8.15 -22.07
C SER A 184 -0.98 8.66 -21.90
N ASP A 185 -1.84 8.32 -22.86
CA ASP A 185 -3.30 8.52 -22.74
C ASP A 185 -4.03 7.33 -22.14
N ALA A 186 -3.30 6.29 -21.68
CA ALA A 186 -3.90 5.08 -21.11
C ALA A 186 -4.26 5.24 -19.63
N THR A 187 -5.23 4.47 -19.18
CA THR A 187 -5.52 4.24 -17.76
C THR A 187 -4.61 3.13 -17.24
N PHE A 188 -3.95 3.36 -16.11
CA PHE A 188 -2.99 2.42 -15.53
C PHE A 188 -3.59 1.70 -14.33
N VAL A 189 -3.39 0.39 -14.27
CA VAL A 189 -3.69 -0.43 -13.09
C VAL A 189 -2.43 -1.21 -12.72
N TYR A 190 -1.93 -0.96 -11.52
CA TYR A 190 -0.65 -1.45 -11.03
C TYR A 190 -0.85 -2.26 -9.76
N VAL A 191 -0.24 -3.42 -9.68
CA VAL A 191 -0.24 -4.25 -8.47
C VAL A 191 1.15 -4.24 -7.86
N THR A 192 1.24 -4.01 -6.57
CA THR A 192 2.48 -4.11 -5.81
C THR A 192 2.20 -4.50 -4.35
N HIS A 193 3.22 -5.00 -3.66
CA HIS A 193 3.27 -5.11 -2.20
C HIS A 193 4.14 -4.00 -1.58
N ASP A 194 4.84 -3.19 -2.41
CA ASP A 194 5.70 -2.08 -1.97
C ASP A 194 4.86 -0.79 -1.83
N GLN A 195 4.76 -0.31 -0.59
CA GLN A 195 4.01 0.91 -0.28
C GLN A 195 4.64 2.16 -0.90
N THR A 196 5.98 2.20 -1.01
CA THR A 196 6.68 3.33 -1.61
C THR A 196 6.36 3.46 -3.11
N GLU A 197 6.22 2.32 -3.81
CA GLU A 197 5.75 2.31 -5.19
C GLU A 197 4.34 2.88 -5.30
N ALA A 198 3.44 2.41 -4.43
CA ALA A 198 2.06 2.86 -4.43
C ALA A 198 1.93 4.37 -4.16
N MET A 199 2.61 4.86 -3.12
CA MET A 199 2.59 6.27 -2.74
C MET A 199 3.22 7.20 -3.77
N THR A 200 4.20 6.68 -4.56
CA THR A 200 4.91 7.47 -5.56
C THR A 200 4.19 7.53 -6.91
N LEU A 201 3.63 6.39 -7.34
CA LEU A 201 3.07 6.22 -8.68
C LEU A 201 1.57 6.54 -8.73
N GLY A 202 0.83 6.13 -7.70
CA GLY A 202 -0.63 6.16 -7.72
C GLY A 202 -1.22 7.57 -7.68
N THR A 203 -2.21 7.82 -8.53
CA THR A 203 -3.17 8.92 -8.34
C THR A 203 -4.27 8.50 -7.38
N LYS A 204 -4.58 7.19 -7.35
CA LYS A 204 -5.47 6.52 -6.43
C LYS A 204 -4.84 5.21 -5.96
N ILE A 205 -4.93 4.93 -4.68
CA ILE A 205 -4.49 3.66 -4.09
C ILE A 205 -5.71 2.93 -3.57
N VAL A 206 -5.78 1.63 -3.85
CA VAL A 206 -6.82 0.72 -3.37
C VAL A 206 -6.15 -0.30 -2.45
N VAL A 207 -6.45 -0.20 -1.18
CA VAL A 207 -5.96 -1.16 -0.16
C VAL A 207 -6.91 -2.33 -0.11
N LEU A 208 -6.37 -3.53 -0.33
CA LEU A 208 -7.12 -4.78 -0.28
C LEU A 208 -6.72 -5.61 0.94
N ASN A 209 -7.70 -6.23 1.56
CA ASN A 209 -7.49 -7.27 2.56
C ASN A 209 -8.61 -8.30 2.45
N ASN A 210 -8.24 -9.60 2.47
CA ASN A 210 -9.18 -10.73 2.42
C ASN A 210 -10.25 -10.59 1.31
N GLY A 211 -9.81 -10.21 0.09
CA GLY A 211 -10.67 -10.06 -1.08
C GLY A 211 -11.60 -8.86 -1.07
N LYS A 212 -11.48 -7.94 -0.10
CA LYS A 212 -12.32 -6.74 0.03
C LYS A 212 -11.49 -5.47 -0.05
N ILE A 213 -12.09 -4.42 -0.58
CA ILE A 213 -11.53 -3.06 -0.52
C ILE A 213 -11.67 -2.55 0.91
N GLN A 214 -10.55 -2.17 1.52
CA GLN A 214 -10.51 -1.53 2.83
C GLN A 214 -10.63 0.00 2.70
N GLN A 215 -9.94 0.56 1.70
CA GLN A 215 -10.01 1.98 1.35
C GLN A 215 -9.54 2.17 -0.08
N ALA A 216 -10.17 3.10 -0.80
CA ALA A 216 -9.75 3.57 -2.11
C ALA A 216 -9.73 5.10 -2.10
N SER A 217 -8.53 5.69 -2.13
CA SER A 217 -8.36 7.15 -2.01
C SER A 217 -7.03 7.62 -2.60
N THR A 218 -6.81 8.94 -2.61
CA THR A 218 -5.51 9.51 -2.97
C THR A 218 -4.43 9.10 -1.96
N PRO A 219 -3.14 9.05 -2.34
CA PRO A 219 -2.06 8.75 -1.41
C PRO A 219 -2.10 9.60 -0.13
N LYS A 220 -2.31 10.91 -0.28
CA LYS A 220 -2.38 11.84 0.85
C LYS A 220 -3.54 11.54 1.81
N GLU A 221 -4.72 11.23 1.27
CA GLU A 221 -5.88 10.88 2.09
C GLU A 221 -5.69 9.53 2.77
N LEU A 222 -5.13 8.54 2.05
CA LEU A 222 -4.85 7.23 2.60
C LEU A 222 -3.93 7.29 3.82
N TYR A 223 -2.89 8.11 3.74
CA TYR A 223 -1.91 8.30 4.81
C TYR A 223 -2.47 9.08 6.00
N ASN A 224 -3.12 10.23 5.71
CA ASN A 224 -3.59 11.14 6.75
C ASN A 224 -4.98 10.80 7.31
N LYS A 225 -5.76 9.99 6.59
CA LYS A 225 -7.14 9.65 6.95
C LYS A 225 -7.41 8.17 6.70
N PRO A 226 -6.73 7.25 7.39
CA PRO A 226 -7.01 5.82 7.27
C PRO A 226 -8.44 5.51 7.69
N ALA A 227 -9.17 4.71 6.91
CA ALA A 227 -10.58 4.42 7.14
C ALA A 227 -10.81 3.47 8.33
N ASN A 228 -9.82 2.63 8.62
CA ASN A 228 -9.86 1.66 9.70
C ASN A 228 -8.45 1.37 10.24
N LEU A 229 -8.39 0.59 11.29
CA LEU A 229 -7.16 0.21 11.98
C LEU A 229 -6.20 -0.54 11.05
N PHE A 230 -6.72 -1.48 10.23
CA PHE A 230 -5.92 -2.22 9.27
C PHE A 230 -5.19 -1.28 8.31
N VAL A 231 -5.88 -0.30 7.69
CA VAL A 231 -5.25 0.65 6.77
C VAL A 231 -4.23 1.52 7.50
N ALA A 232 -4.50 1.93 8.73
CA ALA A 232 -3.61 2.76 9.54
C ALA A 232 -2.27 2.05 9.82
N GLN A 233 -2.33 0.77 10.16
CA GLN A 233 -1.14 -0.05 10.43
C GLN A 233 -0.45 -0.52 9.14
N PHE A 234 -1.24 -0.85 8.10
CA PHE A 234 -0.68 -1.34 6.84
C PHE A 234 0.07 -0.24 6.07
N ILE A 235 -0.34 1.04 6.17
CA ILE A 235 0.25 2.16 5.43
C ILE A 235 1.19 2.97 6.32
N GLY A 236 2.49 2.94 5.95
CA GLY A 236 3.58 3.64 6.62
C GLY A 236 4.70 2.69 7.01
N THR A 237 5.96 3.19 6.92
CA THR A 237 7.17 2.49 7.36
C THR A 237 8.02 3.47 8.15
N PRO A 238 8.18 3.27 9.46
CA PRO A 238 7.54 2.25 10.30
C PRO A 238 6.01 2.37 10.37
N GLN A 239 5.38 1.31 10.89
CA GLN A 239 3.92 1.28 11.08
C GLN A 239 3.46 2.31 12.11
N MET A 240 2.18 2.69 12.05
CA MET A 240 1.55 3.52 13.08
C MET A 240 1.61 2.84 14.44
N ASN A 241 2.05 3.56 15.47
CA ASN A 241 1.89 3.11 16.86
C ASN A 241 0.40 3.05 17.18
N VAL A 242 -0.05 1.96 17.76
CA VAL A 242 -1.45 1.76 18.13
C VAL A 242 -1.54 1.17 19.53
N TRP A 243 -2.35 1.78 20.38
CA TRP A 243 -2.59 1.32 21.74
C TRP A 243 -4.08 1.29 22.04
N LYS A 244 -4.47 0.39 22.93
CA LYS A 244 -5.77 0.43 23.59
C LYS A 244 -5.77 1.51 24.65
N ALA A 245 -6.79 2.33 24.67
CA ALA A 245 -6.93 3.39 25.66
C ALA A 245 -8.37 3.48 26.15
N LYS A 246 -8.55 3.74 27.45
CA LYS A 246 -9.84 4.08 28.04
C LYS A 246 -10.02 5.58 28.09
N VAL A 247 -11.14 6.07 27.57
CA VAL A 247 -11.52 7.48 27.59
C VAL A 247 -12.24 7.77 28.88
N VAL A 248 -11.70 8.64 29.74
CA VAL A 248 -12.30 8.97 31.04
C VAL A 248 -12.47 10.48 31.19
N GLN A 249 -13.61 10.90 31.68
CA GLN A 249 -13.81 12.31 32.03
C GLN A 249 -13.38 12.57 33.46
N GLU A 250 -12.37 13.42 33.65
CA GLU A 250 -11.93 13.90 34.96
C GLU A 250 -12.24 15.40 35.08
N LYS A 251 -13.28 15.76 35.86
CA LYS A 251 -13.75 17.14 36.07
C LYS A 251 -14.06 17.83 34.71
N LYS A 252 -13.22 18.78 34.30
CA LYS A 252 -13.34 19.50 33.02
C LYS A 252 -12.51 18.90 31.89
N ASN A 253 -11.58 17.97 32.20
CA ASN A 253 -10.64 17.40 31.24
C ASN A 253 -11.10 16.01 30.79
N VAL A 254 -10.70 15.63 29.58
CA VAL A 254 -10.82 14.25 29.09
C VAL A 254 -9.43 13.65 29.06
N MET A 255 -9.30 12.51 29.71
CA MET A 255 -8.05 11.77 29.83
C MET A 255 -8.13 10.47 29.02
N LEU A 256 -7.03 10.11 28.38
CA LEU A 256 -6.80 8.77 27.86
C LEU A 256 -5.94 8.01 28.85
N PHE A 257 -6.41 6.85 29.27
CA PHE A 257 -5.60 5.87 30.00
C PHE A 257 -5.08 4.89 28.97
N ILE A 258 -3.81 5.04 28.58
CA ILE A 258 -3.16 4.21 27.55
C ILE A 258 -2.43 3.09 28.27
N GLY A 259 -2.77 1.85 27.96
CA GLY A 259 -2.17 0.68 28.59
C GLY A 259 -0.65 0.69 28.49
N GLY A 260 0.04 0.52 29.62
CA GLY A 260 1.49 0.51 29.72
C GLY A 260 2.20 1.87 29.60
N LEU A 261 1.52 2.93 29.11
CA LEU A 261 2.12 4.26 28.92
C LEU A 261 1.65 5.29 29.97
N GLY A 262 0.46 5.10 30.57
CA GLY A 262 -0.07 5.99 31.57
C GLY A 262 -1.21 6.89 31.11
N ARG A 263 -1.23 8.13 31.62
CA ARG A 263 -2.34 9.07 31.40
C ARG A 263 -1.95 10.15 30.42
N TYR A 264 -2.84 10.44 29.47
CA TYR A 264 -2.65 11.50 28.50
C TYR A 264 -3.89 12.42 28.47
N ARG A 265 -3.70 13.72 28.64
CA ARG A 265 -4.78 14.71 28.59
C ARG A 265 -5.06 15.09 27.14
N LEU A 266 -6.31 14.94 26.70
CA LEU A 266 -6.72 15.35 25.36
C LEU A 266 -7.00 16.85 25.28
N SER A 267 -6.71 17.43 24.12
CA SER A 267 -7.20 18.75 23.76
C SER A 267 -8.73 18.78 23.68
N GLU A 268 -9.32 19.96 23.85
CA GLU A 268 -10.78 20.12 23.80
C GLU A 268 -11.37 19.64 22.47
N LYS A 269 -10.64 19.81 21.34
CA LYS A 269 -11.05 19.35 20.02
C LYS A 269 -11.24 17.82 19.97
N ASN A 270 -10.25 17.07 20.44
CA ASN A 270 -10.29 15.62 20.46
C ASN A 270 -11.29 15.10 21.50
N ALA A 271 -11.36 15.77 22.64
CA ALA A 271 -12.34 15.51 23.69
C ALA A 271 -13.78 15.68 23.17
N GLU A 272 -14.06 16.78 22.45
CA GLU A 272 -15.36 17.04 21.85
C GLU A 272 -15.74 16.00 20.78
N LEU A 273 -14.78 15.58 19.95
CA LEU A 273 -14.98 14.51 18.97
C LEU A 273 -15.47 13.23 19.65
N LEU A 274 -14.74 12.76 20.68
CA LEU A 274 -15.09 11.53 21.38
C LEU A 274 -16.40 11.67 22.15
N ARG A 275 -16.70 12.87 22.71
CA ARG A 275 -17.97 13.17 23.36
C ARG A 275 -19.15 13.08 22.40
N LYS A 276 -19.07 13.75 21.25
CA LYS A 276 -20.10 13.74 20.21
C LYS A 276 -20.37 12.34 19.67
N ARG A 277 -19.36 11.48 19.65
CA ARG A 277 -19.45 10.10 19.18
C ARG A 277 -19.81 9.08 20.27
N GLY A 278 -19.96 9.51 21.53
CA GLY A 278 -20.41 8.68 22.65
C GLY A 278 -19.37 7.67 23.16
N TYR A 279 -18.08 8.05 23.13
CA TYR A 279 -16.97 7.19 23.56
C TYR A 279 -16.49 7.46 25.00
N PHE A 280 -17.23 8.19 25.81
CA PHE A 280 -16.88 8.36 27.22
C PHE A 280 -17.07 7.05 28.00
N ASP A 281 -16.14 6.80 28.92
CA ASP A 281 -16.02 5.55 29.71
C ASP A 281 -15.90 4.28 28.88
N LYS A 282 -15.58 4.44 27.57
CA LYS A 282 -15.35 3.35 26.64
C LYS A 282 -13.87 3.22 26.27
N GLU A 283 -13.51 2.05 25.76
CA GLU A 283 -12.23 1.81 25.17
C GLU A 283 -12.22 2.19 23.69
N VAL A 284 -11.09 2.69 23.23
CA VAL A 284 -10.79 3.01 21.82
C VAL A 284 -9.38 2.56 21.49
N TYR A 285 -9.09 2.33 20.21
CA TYR A 285 -7.71 2.32 19.77
C TYR A 285 -7.27 3.76 19.49
N VAL A 286 -6.07 4.09 19.97
CA VAL A 286 -5.38 5.36 19.72
C VAL A 286 -4.19 5.08 18.84
N GLY A 287 -4.15 5.73 17.68
CA GLY A 287 -3.06 5.61 16.70
C GLY A 287 -2.30 6.91 16.54
N ILE A 288 -0.97 6.83 16.49
CA ILE A 288 -0.09 7.97 16.19
C ILE A 288 1.10 7.48 15.33
N ARG A 289 1.47 8.25 14.32
CA ARG A 289 2.62 7.86 13.49
C ARG A 289 3.94 8.14 14.18
N PRO A 290 5.00 7.36 13.89
CA PRO A 290 6.32 7.54 14.51
C PRO A 290 6.90 8.95 14.35
N GLU A 291 6.63 9.63 13.25
CA GLU A 291 7.08 11.00 12.97
C GLU A 291 6.27 12.10 13.66
N ASP A 292 5.10 11.75 14.20
CA ASP A 292 4.21 12.68 14.92
C ASP A 292 4.38 12.58 16.46
N ILE A 293 5.41 11.84 16.91
CA ILE A 293 5.84 11.72 18.30
C ILE A 293 7.15 12.51 18.48
N PHE A 294 7.23 13.31 19.52
CA PHE A 294 8.45 14.06 19.84
C PHE A 294 8.99 13.72 21.20
N LEU A 295 10.31 13.68 21.30
CA LEU A 295 11.01 13.52 22.57
C LEU A 295 11.00 14.84 23.34
N GLN A 296 10.81 14.74 24.65
CA GLN A 296 11.02 15.85 25.56
C GLN A 296 12.51 16.04 25.80
N VAL A 297 13.06 17.17 25.35
CA VAL A 297 14.44 17.55 25.61
C VAL A 297 14.48 18.39 26.90
N LYS A 298 15.44 18.09 27.79
CA LYS A 298 15.65 18.90 29.02
C LYS A 298 15.78 20.38 28.67
N GLY A 299 14.85 21.23 29.17
CA GLY A 299 14.84 22.67 28.95
C GLY A 299 13.75 23.19 28.02
N MET A 300 12.88 22.34 27.47
CA MET A 300 11.64 22.78 26.85
C MET A 300 10.58 23.10 27.89
N ASP A 301 9.78 24.16 27.65
CA ASP A 301 8.73 24.61 28.56
C ASP A 301 7.71 23.50 28.84
N ASP A 302 7.46 23.22 30.13
CA ASP A 302 6.51 22.21 30.61
C ASP A 302 5.07 22.42 30.12
N GLU A 303 4.70 23.64 29.69
CA GLU A 303 3.37 23.95 29.17
C GLU A 303 3.05 23.23 27.83
N MET A 304 4.07 22.91 27.03
CA MET A 304 3.91 22.17 25.77
C MET A 304 3.67 20.68 25.99
N PHE A 305 4.04 20.17 27.17
CA PHE A 305 3.89 18.76 27.57
C PHE A 305 2.90 18.62 28.73
N GLN A 306 1.62 18.97 28.49
CA GLN A 306 0.56 18.77 29.51
C GLN A 306 0.36 17.30 29.92
N SER A 307 1.01 16.37 29.18
CA SER A 307 1.03 14.94 29.45
C SER A 307 2.31 14.34 28.83
N SER A 308 3.34 14.17 29.63
CA SER A 308 4.50 13.41 29.18
C SER A 308 4.29 11.93 29.46
N LEU A 309 4.50 11.12 28.45
CA LEU A 309 4.57 9.67 28.56
C LEU A 309 6.04 9.27 28.66
N ALA A 310 6.35 8.19 29.35
CA ALA A 310 7.72 7.73 29.51
C ALA A 310 7.86 6.25 29.13
N ALA A 311 8.98 5.93 28.50
CA ALA A 311 9.33 4.56 28.17
C ALA A 311 10.85 4.40 28.07
N ARG A 312 11.33 3.17 28.23
CA ARG A 312 12.76 2.84 28.21
C ARG A 312 13.20 2.50 26.80
N LEU A 313 14.31 3.09 26.35
CA LEU A 313 14.90 2.77 25.04
C LEU A 313 15.45 1.34 25.01
N LYS A 314 14.92 0.53 24.10
CA LYS A 314 15.33 -0.86 23.88
C LYS A 314 16.32 -0.99 22.74
N VAL A 315 16.04 -0.32 21.61
CA VAL A 315 16.89 -0.36 20.42
C VAL A 315 16.94 1.02 19.80
N TYR A 316 18.13 1.46 19.45
CA TYR A 316 18.39 2.65 18.65
C TYR A 316 18.86 2.24 17.26
N GLU A 317 18.02 2.47 16.25
CA GLU A 317 18.27 2.11 14.86
C GLU A 317 18.65 3.34 14.03
N LEU A 318 19.80 3.27 13.35
CA LEU A 318 20.30 4.33 12.46
C LEU A 318 20.00 3.96 11.00
N ASP A 319 19.19 4.78 10.30
CA ASP A 319 18.89 4.62 8.89
C ASP A 319 19.26 5.89 8.11
N GLY A 320 20.53 6.10 7.93
CA GLY A 320 21.11 7.22 7.18
C GLY A 320 20.80 8.58 7.79
N ALA A 321 19.89 9.34 7.20
CA ALA A 321 19.52 10.68 7.67
C ALA A 321 18.39 10.67 8.73
N VAL A 322 17.87 9.52 9.06
CA VAL A 322 16.76 9.32 10.00
C VAL A 322 17.20 8.27 11.03
N SER A 323 16.64 8.37 12.21
CA SER A 323 16.84 7.34 13.25
C SER A 323 15.48 6.93 13.82
N TYR A 324 15.43 5.69 14.33
CA TYR A 324 14.27 5.15 15.01
C TYR A 324 14.62 4.75 16.44
N LEU A 325 13.81 5.20 17.38
CA LEU A 325 13.89 4.76 18.75
C LEU A 325 12.75 3.79 19.01
N HIS A 326 13.11 2.58 19.36
CA HIS A 326 12.16 1.55 19.78
C HIS A 326 12.16 1.49 21.30
N LEU A 327 11.11 2.03 21.91
CA LEU A 327 10.96 2.13 23.34
C LEU A 327 10.01 1.04 23.85
N GLU A 328 10.26 0.52 25.06
CA GLU A 328 9.37 -0.39 25.76
C GLU A 328 8.86 0.25 27.05
N THR A 329 7.62 -0.01 27.39
CA THR A 329 7.01 0.53 28.61
C THR A 329 7.52 -0.20 29.84
N ALA A 330 7.72 0.54 30.94
CA ALA A 330 8.11 -0.02 32.24
C ALA A 330 6.87 -0.54 33.00
N GLY A 331 6.19 -1.53 32.48
CA GLY A 331 5.05 -2.12 33.15
C GLY A 331 4.88 -3.58 32.79
N GLU A 332 4.48 -4.38 33.75
CA GLU A 332 4.15 -5.79 33.57
C GLU A 332 3.37 -5.98 32.27
N SER A 333 3.79 -6.94 31.50
CA SER A 333 2.98 -7.52 30.45
C SER A 333 1.69 -8.04 31.09
N ASP A 334 0.72 -7.17 31.29
CA ASP A 334 -0.67 -7.64 31.36
C ASP A 334 -0.92 -8.26 30.00
N SER A 335 -0.62 -9.54 29.96
CA SER A 335 -1.10 -10.46 28.96
C SER A 335 -2.61 -10.25 28.89
N ILE A 336 -3.03 -9.43 27.92
CA ILE A 336 -4.42 -9.47 27.47
C ILE A 336 -4.55 -10.89 26.95
N GLU A 337 -5.12 -11.76 27.80
CA GLU A 337 -5.51 -13.10 27.43
C GLU A 337 -6.30 -12.99 26.12
N ASN A 338 -5.78 -13.70 25.12
CA ASN A 338 -6.41 -13.89 23.84
C ASN A 338 -7.82 -14.45 24.03
N GLU A 339 -8.82 -13.58 24.19
CA GLU A 339 -10.19 -13.97 23.93
C GLU A 339 -10.33 -14.11 22.41
N LYS A 340 -10.45 -15.36 22.03
CA LYS A 340 -10.64 -15.91 20.71
C LYS A 340 -11.68 -15.12 19.92
N ILE A 341 -11.23 -14.37 18.92
CA ILE A 341 -12.10 -14.01 17.81
C ILE A 341 -12.12 -15.22 16.88
N SER A 342 -13.10 -16.08 17.12
CA SER A 342 -13.45 -17.19 16.24
C SER A 342 -14.21 -16.65 15.04
N SER A 343 -13.65 -16.74 13.84
CA SER A 343 -14.37 -17.22 12.66
C SER A 343 -13.49 -17.25 11.42
N ASN A 344 -13.40 -18.44 10.87
CA ASN A 344 -12.81 -18.86 9.59
C ASN A 344 -11.31 -19.15 9.56
N GLU A 345 -11.03 -20.34 10.06
CA GLU A 345 -9.79 -21.07 9.95
C GLU A 345 -9.43 -21.37 8.49
N ASN A 346 -8.22 -21.05 8.09
CA ASN A 346 -7.27 -21.66 7.18
C ASN A 346 -6.57 -20.78 6.14
N VAL A 347 -6.92 -19.51 5.93
CA VAL A 347 -6.12 -18.60 5.07
C VAL A 347 -5.56 -17.41 5.88
N ALA A 348 -6.13 -17.13 7.04
CA ALA A 348 -5.71 -16.09 7.95
C ALA A 348 -4.45 -16.43 8.77
N LYS A 349 -4.06 -17.72 8.84
CA LYS A 349 -2.96 -18.15 9.71
C LYS A 349 -1.62 -17.46 9.43
N ASN A 350 -1.24 -17.31 8.15
CA ASN A 350 0.09 -16.76 7.84
C ASN A 350 0.23 -15.25 8.11
N TRP A 351 -0.86 -14.48 7.99
CA TRP A 351 -0.81 -13.04 8.27
C TRP A 351 -1.07 -12.74 9.74
N ASN A 352 -2.02 -13.44 10.36
CA ASN A 352 -2.23 -13.34 11.80
C ASN A 352 -1.02 -13.82 12.60
N ASP A 353 -0.31 -14.87 12.14
CA ASP A 353 0.94 -15.31 12.74
C ASP A 353 2.05 -14.24 12.63
N THR A 354 2.08 -13.44 11.56
CA THR A 354 3.03 -12.32 11.41
C THR A 354 2.60 -11.14 12.28
N ILE A 355 1.32 -10.78 12.32
CA ILE A 355 0.79 -9.75 13.24
C ILE A 355 0.83 -10.24 14.69
N GLU A 356 0.52 -11.52 14.98
CA GLU A 356 0.62 -12.07 16.34
C GLU A 356 2.06 -12.20 16.83
N SER A 357 3.03 -12.47 15.94
CA SER A 357 4.45 -12.42 16.30
C SER A 357 4.96 -10.99 16.49
N GLU A 358 4.41 -10.02 15.75
CA GLU A 358 4.70 -8.59 15.88
C GLU A 358 3.82 -7.92 16.99
N ASN A 359 2.60 -8.39 17.24
CA ASN A 359 1.72 -7.90 18.32
C ASN A 359 2.14 -8.33 19.75
N LYS A 360 3.17 -9.14 19.90
CA LYS A 360 3.87 -9.25 21.20
C LYS A 360 4.52 -7.94 21.66
N PHE A 361 4.45 -6.90 20.81
CA PHE A 361 5.01 -5.55 21.04
C PHE A 361 3.95 -4.49 21.41
N ASN A 362 2.78 -4.86 21.91
CA ASN A 362 1.73 -3.91 22.31
C ASN A 362 2.11 -2.96 23.47
N SER A 363 3.32 -3.03 23.97
CA SER A 363 3.91 -2.08 24.93
C SER A 363 5.01 -1.21 24.31
N ASN A 364 5.31 -1.35 23.02
CA ASN A 364 6.41 -0.63 22.39
C ASN A 364 5.94 0.65 21.70
N VAL A 365 6.81 1.65 21.74
CA VAL A 365 6.65 2.93 21.05
C VAL A 365 7.77 3.07 20.05
N THR A 366 7.46 3.28 18.79
CA THR A 366 8.45 3.62 17.77
C THR A 366 8.39 5.12 17.51
N ILE A 367 9.51 5.82 17.68
CA ILE A 367 9.64 7.25 17.40
C ILE A 367 10.62 7.41 16.23
N ARG A 368 10.24 8.22 15.25
CA ARG A 368 11.12 8.63 14.15
C ARG A 368 11.67 10.01 14.45
N ILE A 369 12.99 10.15 14.37
CA ILE A 369 13.68 11.44 14.55
C ILE A 369 14.52 11.76 13.31
N GLU A 370 14.70 13.04 13.02
CA GLU A 370 15.62 13.49 11.97
C GLU A 370 17.03 13.61 12.53
N GLY A 371 17.98 13.08 11.77
CA GLY A 371 19.39 13.08 12.16
C GLY A 371 19.76 11.98 13.15
N ASN A 372 20.94 12.14 13.75
CA ASN A 372 21.52 11.22 14.73
C ASN A 372 21.58 11.94 16.08
N GLY A 373 21.21 11.25 17.15
CA GLY A 373 21.30 11.73 18.52
C GLY A 373 22.18 10.81 19.39
N ASP A 374 22.61 11.31 20.53
CA ASP A 374 23.29 10.49 21.54
C ASP A 374 22.24 9.84 22.45
N PHE A 375 21.66 8.75 21.96
CA PHE A 375 20.66 7.96 22.69
C PHE A 375 21.27 6.71 23.24
N ARG A 376 20.94 6.36 24.49
CA ARG A 376 21.51 5.20 25.18
C ARG A 376 20.43 4.19 25.48
N GLU A 377 20.66 2.96 25.05
CA GLU A 377 19.78 1.83 25.38
C GLU A 377 19.72 1.62 26.90
N GLY A 378 18.54 1.31 27.39
CA GLY A 378 18.27 1.15 28.83
C GLY A 378 17.91 2.45 29.57
N GLU A 379 18.13 3.64 28.99
CA GLU A 379 17.69 4.91 29.57
C GLU A 379 16.20 5.16 29.31
N GLU A 380 15.56 5.93 30.21
CA GLU A 380 14.17 6.34 30.10
C GLU A 380 14.07 7.67 29.35
N TYR A 381 13.16 7.71 28.37
CA TYR A 381 12.89 8.90 27.56
C TYR A 381 11.45 9.32 27.72
N HIS A 382 11.22 10.63 27.87
CA HIS A 382 9.91 11.23 27.90
C HIS A 382 9.53 11.72 26.49
N PHE A 383 8.24 11.56 26.13
CA PHE A 383 7.75 11.95 24.82
C PHE A 383 6.31 12.43 24.88
N GLY A 384 5.92 13.18 23.85
CA GLY A 384 4.56 13.66 23.62
C GLY A 384 4.09 13.42 22.18
N PHE A 385 2.83 13.71 21.93
CA PHE A 385 2.17 13.53 20.62
C PHE A 385 1.79 14.86 20.00
N ASP A 386 1.86 14.96 18.67
CA ASP A 386 1.08 15.97 17.94
C ASP A 386 -0.40 15.59 17.96
N GLU A 387 -1.16 16.23 18.86
CA GLU A 387 -2.59 15.94 19.05
C GLU A 387 -3.42 16.12 17.78
N SER A 388 -2.99 16.97 16.86
CA SER A 388 -3.67 17.17 15.58
C SER A 388 -3.58 15.96 14.65
N LYS A 389 -2.68 15.03 14.97
CA LYS A 389 -2.36 13.83 14.22
C LYS A 389 -2.82 12.53 14.87
N ILE A 390 -3.39 12.60 16.06
CA ILE A 390 -3.93 11.43 16.74
C ILE A 390 -5.13 10.90 15.95
N HIS A 391 -5.16 9.58 15.78
CA HIS A 391 -6.26 8.84 15.19
C HIS A 391 -6.95 8.01 16.27
N PHE A 392 -8.27 7.97 16.21
CA PHE A 392 -9.08 7.11 17.06
C PHE A 392 -9.82 6.08 16.23
N PHE A 393 -9.86 4.82 16.73
CA PHE A 393 -10.62 3.76 16.09
C PHE A 393 -11.49 3.05 17.12
N ASP A 394 -12.66 2.66 16.67
CA ASP A 394 -13.62 1.92 17.46
C ASP A 394 -13.10 0.50 17.73
N ILE A 395 -13.25 0.01 18.96
CA ILE A 395 -12.69 -1.28 19.37
C ILE A 395 -13.34 -2.47 18.62
N GLU A 396 -14.65 -2.42 18.40
CA GLU A 396 -15.40 -3.55 17.84
C GLU A 396 -15.34 -3.57 16.30
N THR A 397 -15.50 -2.41 15.70
CA THR A 397 -15.59 -2.30 14.23
C THR A 397 -14.26 -1.95 13.58
N GLU A 398 -13.24 -1.57 14.36
CA GLU A 398 -11.94 -1.05 13.92
C GLU A 398 -12.03 0.17 12.99
N LYS A 399 -13.20 0.76 12.82
CA LYS A 399 -13.41 1.92 11.97
C LYS A 399 -12.90 3.20 12.63
N ALA A 400 -12.38 4.11 11.80
CA ALA A 400 -11.94 5.42 12.28
C ALA A 400 -13.11 6.23 12.86
N ILE A 401 -12.90 6.79 14.05
CA ILE A 401 -13.80 7.72 14.74
C ILE A 401 -13.47 9.13 14.24
N ARG A 402 -14.42 9.77 13.52
CA ARG A 402 -14.23 11.09 12.89
C ARG A 402 -15.44 11.97 13.10
#